data_ff38f724438fc21cee9830755688dcd9
#
_entry.id   ff38f724438fc21cee9830755688dcd9
#
_cell.length_a   1.000
_cell.length_b   1.000
_cell.length_c   1.000
_cell.angle_alpha   90.00
_cell.angle_beta   90.00
_cell.angle_gamma   90.00
#
_symmetry.space_group_name_H-M   'P 1'
#
loop_
_entity.id
_entity.type
_entity.pdbx_description
1 polymer ?
#
loop_
_entity_poly.entity_id
_entity_poly.type
_entity_poly.pdbx_seq_one_letter_code
_entity_poly.pdbx_strand_id
1 'polypeptide(L)'
;MTDSDHEFAPAKISQKPVQRLRCLACMAANRYLHRRVGTFLARLTLAVWGAEVGTGLRVRGRLRVHNEGRLVLGSGVQMNSGPANFVGGERRMAFWIGGGGELAIGDGCGLSNTTIVCLRSITILPGTYVGGGCEIYDTDFHQLDPEDRLLGRGEVPVAPVRIGPKAFVGGFCIILKGVTIGEGAIIGAGSVVTKAVGPYEIWAGAPARFIRRLAPREAPAGVGGAGATT
;
A
#
# COMPACT_ATOMS: atom_id res chain seq x y z
N MET A 1 17.34 -46.92 8.56
CA MET A 1 16.24 -46.04 8.89
C MET A 1 15.93 -45.30 7.62
N THR A 2 14.89 -45.75 6.94
CA THR A 2 14.51 -45.32 5.59
C THR A 2 13.59 -44.12 5.69
N ASP A 3 14.05 -43.04 5.10
CA ASP A 3 13.33 -41.76 4.94
C ASP A 3 12.18 -41.99 3.94
N SER A 4 10.93 -41.84 4.40
CA SER A 4 9.75 -42.00 3.56
C SER A 4 9.34 -40.62 3.07
N ASP A 5 9.75 -40.28 1.84
CA ASP A 5 9.28 -39.16 1.06
C ASP A 5 7.76 -39.23 0.86
N HIS A 6 6.99 -38.53 1.66
CA HIS A 6 5.57 -38.27 1.39
C HIS A 6 5.44 -37.20 0.31
N GLU A 7 5.46 -37.62 -0.94
CA GLU A 7 5.12 -36.83 -2.09
C GLU A 7 3.62 -36.44 -2.02
N PHE A 8 3.36 -35.17 -1.71
CA PHE A 8 2.00 -34.61 -1.70
C PHE A 8 1.55 -34.41 -3.16
N ALA A 9 0.92 -35.40 -3.76
CA ALA A 9 0.28 -35.27 -5.06
C ALA A 9 -0.95 -34.36 -4.95
N PRO A 10 -1.06 -33.24 -5.70
CA PRO A 10 -2.24 -32.38 -5.65
C PRO A 10 -3.45 -33.15 -6.20
N ALA A 11 -4.51 -33.22 -5.39
CA ALA A 11 -5.77 -33.83 -5.79
C ALA A 11 -6.31 -33.18 -7.07
N LYS A 12 -6.42 -33.94 -8.15
CA LYS A 12 -7.05 -33.52 -9.41
C LYS A 12 -8.55 -33.32 -9.18
N ILE A 13 -8.96 -32.11 -8.86
CA ILE A 13 -10.38 -31.74 -8.80
C ILE A 13 -10.91 -31.66 -10.24
N SER A 14 -11.49 -32.75 -10.72
CA SER A 14 -12.21 -32.81 -11.99
C SER A 14 -13.54 -32.09 -11.86
N GLN A 15 -13.56 -30.79 -12.15
CA GLN A 15 -14.82 -30.05 -12.29
C GLN A 15 -15.31 -30.11 -13.74
N LYS A 16 -16.60 -30.40 -13.92
CA LYS A 16 -17.23 -30.39 -15.25
C LYS A 16 -17.07 -29.00 -15.89
N PRO A 17 -16.77 -28.89 -17.21
CA PRO A 17 -16.46 -27.62 -17.87
C PRO A 17 -17.54 -26.55 -17.71
N VAL A 18 -18.81 -26.92 -17.61
CA VAL A 18 -19.95 -26.00 -17.41
C VAL A 18 -19.93 -25.38 -16.00
N GLN A 19 -19.52 -26.10 -14.97
CA GLN A 19 -19.38 -25.58 -13.61
C GLN A 19 -18.21 -24.60 -13.51
N ARG A 20 -17.11 -24.86 -14.22
CA ARG A 20 -15.98 -23.90 -14.30
C ARG A 20 -16.37 -22.59 -14.98
N LEU A 21 -17.14 -22.64 -16.09
CA LEU A 21 -17.58 -21.44 -16.79
C LEU A 21 -18.54 -20.60 -15.93
N ARG A 22 -19.50 -21.24 -15.27
CA ARG A 22 -20.44 -20.55 -14.36
C ARG A 22 -19.71 -19.93 -13.17
N CYS A 23 -18.73 -20.62 -12.60
CA CYS A 23 -17.92 -20.09 -11.50
C CYS A 23 -17.10 -18.90 -11.96
N LEU A 24 -16.44 -18.93 -13.11
CA LEU A 24 -15.64 -17.83 -13.65
C LEU A 24 -16.50 -16.62 -14.00
N ALA A 25 -17.65 -16.80 -14.61
CA ALA A 25 -18.58 -15.71 -14.93
C ALA A 25 -19.15 -15.06 -13.66
N CYS A 26 -19.54 -15.86 -12.66
CA CYS A 26 -20.03 -15.38 -11.38
C CYS A 26 -18.96 -14.65 -10.57
N MET A 27 -17.73 -15.15 -10.57
CA MET A 27 -16.58 -14.50 -9.95
C MET A 27 -16.22 -13.18 -10.65
N ALA A 28 -16.27 -13.13 -11.98
CA ALA A 28 -15.99 -11.91 -12.75
C ALA A 28 -17.07 -10.86 -12.52
N ALA A 29 -18.36 -11.23 -12.56
CA ALA A 29 -19.48 -10.35 -12.29
C ALA A 29 -19.45 -9.82 -10.85
N ASN A 30 -19.21 -10.69 -9.87
CA ASN A 30 -19.09 -10.31 -8.47
C ASN A 30 -17.90 -9.35 -8.26
N ARG A 31 -16.75 -9.64 -8.88
CA ARG A 31 -15.57 -8.78 -8.83
C ARG A 31 -15.81 -7.41 -9.47
N TYR A 32 -16.54 -7.36 -10.59
CA TYR A 32 -16.89 -6.13 -11.28
C TYR A 32 -17.88 -5.27 -10.46
N LEU A 33 -18.93 -5.90 -9.92
CA LEU A 33 -19.92 -5.23 -9.10
C LEU A 33 -19.33 -4.67 -7.80
N HIS A 34 -18.55 -5.48 -7.07
CA HIS A 34 -17.86 -5.03 -5.86
C HIS A 34 -16.89 -3.87 -6.12
N ARG A 35 -16.26 -3.83 -7.29
CA ARG A 35 -15.37 -2.74 -7.66
C ARG A 35 -16.12 -1.46 -7.99
N ARG A 36 -17.24 -1.51 -8.73
CA ARG A 36 -18.04 -0.33 -9.04
C ARG A 36 -18.71 0.25 -7.81
N VAL A 37 -19.37 -0.58 -7.03
CA VAL A 37 -20.03 -0.17 -5.78
C VAL A 37 -19.00 0.34 -4.78
N GLY A 38 -17.87 -0.37 -4.60
CA GLY A 38 -16.79 0.06 -3.71
C GLY A 38 -16.21 1.41 -4.11
N THR A 39 -15.97 1.63 -5.41
CA THR A 39 -15.45 2.92 -5.92
C THR A 39 -16.46 4.04 -5.72
N PHE A 40 -17.74 3.82 -5.97
CA PHE A 40 -18.79 4.81 -5.74
C PHE A 40 -18.87 5.21 -4.27
N LEU A 41 -18.96 4.23 -3.36
CA LEU A 41 -19.00 4.49 -1.92
C LEU A 41 -17.74 5.17 -1.41
N ALA A 42 -16.56 4.78 -1.93
CA ALA A 42 -15.31 5.43 -1.59
C ALA A 42 -15.26 6.90 -2.03
N ARG A 43 -15.72 7.20 -3.26
CA ARG A 43 -15.82 8.59 -3.74
C ARG A 43 -16.75 9.42 -2.86
N LEU A 44 -17.89 8.87 -2.46
CA LEU A 44 -18.81 9.55 -1.56
C LEU A 44 -18.17 9.81 -0.19
N THR A 45 -17.52 8.78 0.40
CA THR A 45 -16.79 8.94 1.66
C THR A 45 -15.71 10.01 1.56
N LEU A 46 -14.88 9.97 0.51
CA LEU A 46 -13.80 10.94 0.29
C LEU A 46 -14.33 12.36 0.08
N ALA A 47 -15.45 12.52 -0.65
CA ALA A 47 -16.09 13.83 -0.85
C ALA A 47 -16.65 14.40 0.45
N VAL A 48 -17.30 13.59 1.28
CA VAL A 48 -17.81 14.00 2.61
C VAL A 48 -16.67 14.51 3.50
N TRP A 49 -15.49 13.90 3.38
CA TRP A 49 -14.29 14.30 4.14
C TRP A 49 -13.41 15.33 3.41
N GLY A 50 -13.91 15.98 2.36
CA GLY A 50 -13.22 17.07 1.67
C GLY A 50 -11.92 16.67 0.94
N ALA A 51 -11.77 15.40 0.55
CA ALA A 51 -10.58 14.95 -0.13
C ALA A 51 -10.55 15.42 -1.59
N GLU A 52 -9.37 15.84 -2.06
CA GLU A 52 -9.09 16.09 -3.47
C GLU A 52 -8.79 14.76 -4.17
N VAL A 53 -9.55 14.40 -5.21
CA VAL A 53 -9.43 13.07 -5.84
C VAL A 53 -9.31 13.20 -7.36
N GLY A 54 -8.18 12.74 -7.88
CA GLY A 54 -7.93 12.66 -9.31
C GLY A 54 -8.84 11.68 -10.05
N THR A 55 -8.62 11.58 -11.36
CA THR A 55 -9.42 10.72 -12.24
C THR A 55 -9.04 9.24 -12.09
N GLY A 56 -9.93 8.32 -12.50
CA GLY A 56 -9.59 6.90 -12.58
C GLY A 56 -9.40 6.18 -11.24
N LEU A 57 -9.83 6.76 -10.10
CA LEU A 57 -9.82 6.07 -8.80
C LEU A 57 -10.58 4.74 -8.89
N ARG A 58 -9.99 3.68 -8.32
CA ARG A 58 -10.55 2.33 -8.28
C ARG A 58 -10.45 1.78 -6.86
N VAL A 59 -11.59 1.53 -6.23
CA VAL A 59 -11.63 0.98 -4.86
C VAL A 59 -12.45 -0.31 -4.83
N ARG A 60 -11.89 -1.34 -4.25
CA ARG A 60 -12.61 -2.55 -3.86
C ARG A 60 -12.81 -2.52 -2.36
N GLY A 61 -14.05 -2.65 -1.91
CA GLY A 61 -14.42 -2.58 -0.50
C GLY A 61 -14.73 -1.15 -0.02
N ARG A 62 -14.69 -0.95 1.28
CA ARG A 62 -15.05 0.33 1.92
C ARG A 62 -13.83 0.96 2.60
N LEU A 63 -13.69 2.26 2.49
CA LEU A 63 -12.68 3.04 3.21
C LEU A 63 -13.23 3.49 4.58
N ARG A 64 -12.34 3.61 5.55
CA ARG A 64 -12.55 4.35 6.79
C ARG A 64 -11.69 5.62 6.70
N VAL A 65 -12.33 6.78 6.66
CA VAL A 65 -11.63 8.07 6.52
C VAL A 65 -12.09 8.99 7.65
N HIS A 66 -11.13 9.63 8.28
CA HIS A 66 -11.32 10.78 9.16
C HIS A 66 -10.28 11.82 8.73
N ASN A 67 -10.73 12.97 8.25
CA ASN A 67 -9.86 14.01 7.71
C ASN A 67 -10.21 15.39 8.27
N GLU A 68 -9.33 15.90 9.12
CA GLU A 68 -9.37 17.26 9.66
C GLU A 68 -8.28 18.16 9.04
N GLY A 69 -7.46 17.59 8.14
CA GLY A 69 -6.38 18.27 7.45
C GLY A 69 -6.58 18.28 5.94
N ARG A 70 -5.55 17.95 5.18
CA ARG A 70 -5.57 17.87 3.72
C ARG A 70 -5.34 16.43 3.24
N LEU A 71 -6.25 15.91 2.43
CA LEU A 71 -6.15 14.60 1.79
C LEU A 71 -6.19 14.74 0.27
N VAL A 72 -5.12 14.33 -0.40
CA VAL A 72 -4.98 14.38 -1.86
C VAL A 72 -4.70 13.00 -2.42
N LEU A 73 -5.52 12.56 -3.36
CA LEU A 73 -5.34 11.34 -4.13
C LEU A 73 -5.15 11.67 -5.60
N GLY A 74 -4.05 11.25 -6.17
CA GLY A 74 -3.76 11.40 -7.59
C GLY A 74 -4.65 10.58 -8.51
N SER A 75 -4.36 10.62 -9.78
CA SER A 75 -5.09 9.89 -10.82
C SER A 75 -4.68 8.42 -10.86
N GLY A 76 -5.63 7.54 -11.19
CA GLY A 76 -5.37 6.10 -11.36
C GLY A 76 -5.07 5.32 -10.09
N VAL A 77 -5.25 5.91 -8.92
CA VAL A 77 -5.01 5.24 -7.62
C VAL A 77 -5.93 4.02 -7.48
N GLN A 78 -5.35 2.92 -7.00
CA GLN A 78 -6.05 1.66 -6.78
C GLN A 78 -5.98 1.25 -5.31
N MET A 79 -7.13 0.90 -4.73
CA MET A 79 -7.23 0.50 -3.34
C MET A 79 -8.01 -0.80 -3.18
N ASN A 80 -7.46 -1.74 -2.41
CA ASN A 80 -8.16 -2.94 -1.98
C ASN A 80 -8.38 -2.87 -0.46
N SER A 81 -9.63 -2.94 -0.01
CA SER A 81 -10.01 -2.70 1.37
C SER A 81 -10.98 -3.77 1.89
N GLY A 82 -10.68 -4.30 3.07
CA GLY A 82 -11.52 -5.26 3.77
C GLY A 82 -11.39 -6.69 3.28
N PRO A 83 -12.34 -7.58 3.63
CA PRO A 83 -12.24 -9.03 3.43
C PRO A 83 -12.22 -9.47 1.95
N ALA A 84 -12.54 -8.58 1.02
CA ALA A 84 -12.39 -8.87 -0.41
C ALA A 84 -10.93 -8.90 -0.88
N ASN A 85 -9.99 -8.49 -0.02
CA ASN A 85 -8.56 -8.58 -0.26
C ASN A 85 -7.96 -9.72 0.57
N PHE A 86 -7.41 -10.73 -0.09
CA PHE A 86 -6.83 -11.89 0.57
C PHE A 86 -5.54 -11.57 1.36
N VAL A 87 -4.87 -10.47 1.04
CA VAL A 87 -3.62 -10.05 1.71
C VAL A 87 -3.92 -8.89 2.67
N GLY A 88 -3.45 -9.00 3.91
CA GLY A 88 -3.66 -7.98 4.94
C GLY A 88 -4.88 -8.21 5.84
N GLY A 89 -5.47 -9.40 5.79
CA GLY A 89 -6.56 -9.80 6.68
C GLY A 89 -7.89 -9.05 6.40
N GLU A 90 -8.80 -9.06 7.37
CA GLU A 90 -10.13 -8.46 7.25
C GLU A 90 -10.16 -6.95 7.52
N ARG A 91 -9.02 -6.35 7.85
CA ARG A 91 -8.95 -4.92 8.17
C ARG A 91 -9.35 -4.07 6.97
N ARG A 92 -10.11 -3.01 7.23
CA ARG A 92 -10.40 -2.00 6.23
C ARG A 92 -9.21 -1.06 6.11
N MET A 93 -8.98 -0.55 4.90
CA MET A 93 -8.09 0.57 4.69
C MET A 93 -8.60 1.78 5.49
N ALA A 94 -7.71 2.40 6.26
CA ALA A 94 -8.05 3.50 7.14
C ALA A 94 -7.09 4.68 6.96
N PHE A 95 -7.65 5.87 6.82
CA PHE A 95 -6.92 7.13 6.82
C PHE A 95 -7.43 7.99 7.97
N TRP A 96 -6.51 8.38 8.84
CA TRP A 96 -6.75 9.38 9.85
C TRP A 96 -5.77 10.53 9.66
N ILE A 97 -6.30 11.69 9.26
CA ILE A 97 -5.54 12.90 9.07
C ILE A 97 -6.02 13.89 10.14
N GLY A 98 -5.13 14.23 11.06
CA GLY A 98 -5.41 15.21 12.12
C GLY A 98 -5.33 16.65 11.60
N GLY A 99 -5.76 17.59 12.41
CA GLY A 99 -5.73 19.01 12.08
C GLY A 99 -4.33 19.49 11.73
N GLY A 100 -4.16 20.07 10.53
CA GLY A 100 -2.86 20.49 9.99
C GLY A 100 -2.03 19.38 9.32
N GLY A 101 -2.49 18.12 9.36
CA GLY A 101 -1.84 17.01 8.63
C GLY A 101 -2.10 17.08 7.13
N GLU A 102 -1.12 16.61 6.34
CA GLU A 102 -1.24 16.53 4.89
C GLU A 102 -0.88 15.12 4.39
N LEU A 103 -1.87 14.37 3.89
CA LEU A 103 -1.67 13.09 3.24
C LEU A 103 -1.81 13.24 1.72
N ALA A 104 -0.72 12.98 0.99
CA ALA A 104 -0.71 12.99 -0.46
C ALA A 104 -0.33 11.61 -1.02
N ILE A 105 -1.19 11.03 -1.87
CA ILE A 105 -0.97 9.78 -2.58
C ILE A 105 -0.93 10.07 -4.07
N GLY A 106 0.21 9.85 -4.69
CA GLY A 106 0.48 10.16 -6.09
C GLY A 106 -0.22 9.25 -7.09
N ASP A 107 -0.07 9.61 -8.36
CA ASP A 107 -0.69 8.93 -9.49
C ASP A 107 -0.28 7.45 -9.59
N GLY A 108 -1.23 6.60 -9.95
CA GLY A 108 -0.99 5.18 -10.21
C GLY A 108 -0.57 4.35 -9.00
N CYS A 109 -0.63 4.89 -7.79
CA CYS A 109 -0.34 4.15 -6.56
C CYS A 109 -1.34 3.02 -6.33
N GLY A 110 -0.84 1.91 -5.77
CA GLY A 110 -1.63 0.77 -5.34
C GLY A 110 -1.50 0.51 -3.83
N LEU A 111 -2.60 0.51 -3.09
CA LEU A 111 -2.59 0.24 -1.66
C LEU A 111 -3.58 -0.88 -1.30
N SER A 112 -3.24 -1.69 -0.32
CA SER A 112 -4.08 -2.80 0.14
C SER A 112 -4.17 -2.82 1.66
N ASN A 113 -5.38 -2.76 2.23
CA ASN A 113 -5.64 -2.86 3.69
C ASN A 113 -4.65 -2.07 4.56
N THR A 114 -4.22 -0.90 4.08
CA THR A 114 -3.21 -0.06 4.73
C THR A 114 -3.88 0.90 5.72
N THR A 115 -3.29 1.06 6.89
CA THR A 115 -3.64 2.12 7.86
C THR A 115 -2.63 3.25 7.75
N ILE A 116 -3.11 4.49 7.58
CA ILE A 116 -2.28 5.68 7.55
C ILE A 116 -2.77 6.66 8.61
N VAL A 117 -1.87 7.07 9.51
CA VAL A 117 -2.12 8.14 10.49
C VAL A 117 -1.16 9.28 10.20
N CYS A 118 -1.72 10.43 9.87
CA CYS A 118 -0.99 11.59 9.43
C CYS A 118 -1.35 12.83 10.27
N LEU A 119 -0.41 13.27 11.09
CA LEU A 119 -0.57 14.48 11.92
C LEU A 119 0.25 15.66 11.39
N ARG A 120 1.24 15.40 10.54
CA ARG A 120 2.09 16.43 9.91
C ARG A 120 2.13 16.27 8.40
N SER A 121 2.81 15.24 7.88
CA SER A 121 2.90 15.04 6.44
C SER A 121 3.30 13.62 6.08
N ILE A 122 2.49 12.95 5.24
CA ILE A 122 2.81 11.68 4.62
C ILE A 122 2.65 11.81 3.11
N THR A 123 3.74 11.60 2.38
CA THR A 123 3.73 11.67 0.91
C THR A 123 4.11 10.31 0.31
N ILE A 124 3.22 9.74 -0.48
CA ILE A 124 3.47 8.52 -1.27
C ILE A 124 3.53 8.92 -2.73
N LEU A 125 4.70 8.81 -3.35
CA LEU A 125 4.94 9.30 -4.70
C LEU A 125 4.44 8.32 -5.79
N PRO A 126 4.29 8.80 -7.04
CA PRO A 126 3.63 8.07 -8.12
C PRO A 126 4.17 6.66 -8.36
N GLY A 127 3.28 5.73 -8.71
CA GLY A 127 3.61 4.36 -9.07
C GLY A 127 4.06 3.48 -7.91
N THR A 128 3.93 3.95 -6.68
CA THR A 128 4.28 3.18 -5.45
C THR A 128 3.22 2.15 -5.14
N TYR A 129 3.66 0.96 -4.72
CA TYR A 129 2.79 -0.11 -4.25
C TYR A 129 3.01 -0.38 -2.75
N VAL A 130 1.91 -0.41 -1.99
CA VAL A 130 1.91 -0.75 -0.55
C VAL A 130 1.09 -2.01 -0.35
N GLY A 131 1.74 -3.04 0.15
CA GLY A 131 1.18 -4.36 0.42
C GLY A 131 0.11 -4.35 1.50
N GLY A 132 -0.58 -5.48 1.63
CA GLY A 132 -1.69 -5.62 2.57
C GLY A 132 -1.25 -5.56 4.03
N GLY A 133 -2.06 -4.89 4.87
CA GLY A 133 -1.84 -4.83 6.31
C GLY A 133 -0.71 -3.92 6.77
N CYS A 134 -0.21 -3.05 5.90
CA CYS A 134 0.83 -2.08 6.28
C CYS A 134 0.26 -0.96 7.15
N GLU A 135 1.13 -0.40 7.98
CA GLU A 135 0.85 0.72 8.86
C GLU A 135 1.89 1.82 8.61
N ILE A 136 1.44 3.06 8.38
CA ILE A 136 2.31 4.20 8.08
C ILE A 136 1.95 5.34 9.03
N TYR A 137 2.90 5.77 9.85
CA TYR A 137 2.69 6.74 10.91
C TYR A 137 3.76 7.83 10.87
N ASP A 138 3.35 9.10 10.93
CA ASP A 138 4.25 10.24 11.09
C ASP A 138 4.32 10.76 12.52
N THR A 139 3.80 10.00 13.48
CA THR A 139 3.63 10.34 14.89
C THR A 139 3.98 9.20 15.82
N ASP A 140 4.35 9.51 17.08
CA ASP A 140 4.49 8.53 18.17
C ASP A 140 3.19 8.31 18.93
N PHE A 141 2.11 9.02 18.60
CA PHE A 141 0.80 9.01 19.27
C PHE A 141 0.79 9.56 20.70
N HIS A 142 1.88 9.45 21.43
CA HIS A 142 2.02 9.85 22.82
C HIS A 142 3.39 10.49 23.07
N GLN A 143 3.47 11.25 24.15
CA GLN A 143 4.73 11.76 24.69
C GLN A 143 5.64 10.58 25.07
N LEU A 144 6.94 10.71 24.84
CA LEU A 144 7.92 9.70 25.17
C LEU A 144 8.23 9.68 26.66
N ASP A 145 8.27 10.86 27.30
CA ASP A 145 8.42 10.97 28.74
C ASP A 145 7.21 10.38 29.47
N PRO A 146 7.41 9.48 30.46
CA PRO A 146 6.33 8.80 31.15
C PRO A 146 5.45 9.74 31.98
N GLU A 147 6.01 10.75 32.62
CA GLU A 147 5.25 11.70 33.44
C GLU A 147 4.42 12.61 32.56
N ASP A 148 4.98 13.13 31.47
CA ASP A 148 4.25 13.95 30.48
C ASP A 148 3.13 13.15 29.84
N ARG A 149 3.36 11.85 29.53
CA ARG A 149 2.35 10.96 28.97
C ARG A 149 1.19 10.72 29.95
N LEU A 150 1.47 10.52 31.23
CA LEU A 150 0.43 10.34 32.26
C LEU A 150 -0.39 11.60 32.46
N LEU A 151 0.26 12.77 32.39
CA LEU A 151 -0.37 14.06 32.63
C LEU A 151 -0.96 14.70 31.37
N GLY A 152 -0.76 14.10 30.21
CA GLY A 152 -1.19 14.66 28.91
C GLY A 152 -0.49 15.98 28.58
N ARG A 153 0.75 16.17 29.02
CA ARG A 153 1.52 17.41 28.82
C ARG A 153 2.54 17.25 27.69
N GLY A 154 3.01 18.39 27.18
CA GLY A 154 4.03 18.43 26.15
C GLY A 154 3.50 18.05 24.76
N GLU A 155 4.39 18.11 23.76
CA GLU A 155 4.06 17.81 22.37
C GLU A 155 4.35 16.35 22.04
N VAL A 156 3.48 15.74 21.24
CA VAL A 156 3.72 14.41 20.68
C VAL A 156 4.72 14.54 19.53
N PRO A 157 5.83 13.76 19.51
CA PRO A 157 6.78 13.82 18.42
C PRO A 157 6.17 13.43 17.09
N VAL A 158 6.29 14.30 16.09
CA VAL A 158 5.86 14.08 14.72
C VAL A 158 7.01 14.36 13.75
N ALA A 159 7.15 13.56 12.69
CA ALA A 159 8.14 13.81 11.64
C ALA A 159 7.63 13.26 10.30
N PRO A 160 7.82 14.01 9.19
CA PRO A 160 7.29 13.63 7.88
C PRO A 160 7.73 12.24 7.43
N VAL A 161 6.84 11.53 6.75
CA VAL A 161 7.15 10.28 6.04
C VAL A 161 7.07 10.52 4.55
N ARG A 162 8.09 10.07 3.81
CA ARG A 162 8.13 10.16 2.36
C ARG A 162 8.44 8.81 1.73
N ILE A 163 7.59 8.33 0.85
CA ILE A 163 7.82 7.10 0.07
C ILE A 163 8.02 7.50 -1.38
N GLY A 164 9.20 7.22 -1.92
CA GLY A 164 9.67 7.58 -3.25
C GLY A 164 8.85 6.91 -4.37
N PRO A 165 8.97 7.43 -5.60
CA PRO A 165 8.23 6.90 -6.73
C PRO A 165 8.64 5.45 -7.02
N LYS A 166 7.68 4.64 -7.51
CA LYS A 166 7.91 3.24 -7.89
C LYS A 166 8.46 2.36 -6.77
N ALA A 167 8.43 2.82 -5.51
CA ALA A 167 8.80 1.99 -4.37
C ALA A 167 7.80 0.85 -4.17
N PHE A 168 8.26 -0.25 -3.60
CA PHE A 168 7.43 -1.38 -3.23
C PHE A 168 7.57 -1.69 -1.74
N VAL A 169 6.50 -1.54 -1.00
CA VAL A 169 6.43 -1.92 0.42
C VAL A 169 5.69 -3.25 0.51
N GLY A 170 6.37 -4.30 0.96
CA GLY A 170 5.79 -5.63 1.20
C GLY A 170 4.66 -5.57 2.23
N GLY A 171 3.86 -6.63 2.30
CA GLY A 171 2.73 -6.67 3.25
C GLY A 171 3.19 -6.67 4.71
N PHE A 172 2.32 -6.19 5.62
CA PHE A 172 2.53 -6.17 7.08
C PHE A 172 3.75 -5.37 7.53
N CYS A 173 4.16 -4.37 6.76
CA CYS A 173 5.24 -3.47 7.15
C CYS A 173 4.71 -2.32 8.01
N ILE A 174 5.57 -1.85 8.93
CA ILE A 174 5.34 -0.64 9.71
C ILE A 174 6.37 0.40 9.30
N ILE A 175 5.90 1.57 8.83
CA ILE A 175 6.76 2.70 8.47
C ILE A 175 6.58 3.78 9.54
N LEU A 176 7.66 4.08 10.26
CA LEU A 176 7.63 5.02 11.36
C LEU A 176 7.94 6.45 10.91
N LYS A 177 7.60 7.41 11.78
CA LYS A 177 7.83 8.84 11.57
C LYS A 177 9.27 9.16 11.17
N GLY A 178 9.45 10.16 10.33
CA GLY A 178 10.75 10.64 9.85
C GLY A 178 11.40 9.77 8.77
N VAL A 179 10.77 8.67 8.36
CA VAL A 179 11.33 7.76 7.36
C VAL A 179 11.17 8.32 5.96
N THR A 180 12.27 8.27 5.20
CA THR A 180 12.26 8.47 3.74
C THR A 180 12.65 7.16 3.07
N ILE A 181 11.81 6.67 2.16
CA ILE A 181 12.09 5.51 1.30
C ILE A 181 12.36 6.05 -0.10
N GLY A 182 13.51 5.70 -0.67
CA GLY A 182 13.98 6.17 -1.98
C GLY A 182 13.18 5.60 -3.16
N GLU A 183 13.40 6.19 -4.33
CA GLU A 183 12.82 5.72 -5.60
C GLU A 183 13.15 4.24 -5.84
N GLY A 184 12.17 3.45 -6.28
CA GLY A 184 12.35 2.05 -6.65
C GLY A 184 12.84 1.15 -5.53
N ALA A 185 12.90 1.64 -4.27
CA ALA A 185 13.30 0.82 -3.13
C ALA A 185 12.27 -0.26 -2.83
N ILE A 186 12.71 -1.37 -2.25
CA ILE A 186 11.87 -2.50 -1.86
C ILE A 186 11.99 -2.73 -0.36
N ILE A 187 10.88 -2.77 0.33
CA ILE A 187 10.79 -3.18 1.72
C ILE A 187 10.19 -4.59 1.77
N GLY A 188 10.94 -5.54 2.32
CA GLY A 188 10.47 -6.92 2.52
C GLY A 188 9.28 -6.97 3.48
N ALA A 189 8.38 -7.94 3.26
CA ALA A 189 7.19 -8.10 4.09
C ALA A 189 7.53 -8.29 5.58
N GLY A 190 6.65 -7.80 6.48
CA GLY A 190 6.83 -7.90 7.93
C GLY A 190 7.92 -7.01 8.51
N SER A 191 8.40 -6.02 7.76
CA SER A 191 9.49 -5.15 8.20
C SER A 191 9.01 -3.96 9.02
N VAL A 192 9.85 -3.51 9.98
CA VAL A 192 9.66 -2.25 10.71
C VAL A 192 10.74 -1.27 10.26
N VAL A 193 10.35 -0.27 9.46
CA VAL A 193 11.27 0.72 8.90
C VAL A 193 11.39 1.89 9.85
N THR A 194 12.60 2.09 10.38
CA THR A 194 12.93 3.10 11.39
C THR A 194 13.98 4.11 10.91
N LYS A 195 14.53 3.92 9.71
CA LYS A 195 15.59 4.75 9.14
C LYS A 195 15.35 4.96 7.65
N ALA A 196 16.01 5.95 7.09
CA ALA A 196 15.97 6.22 5.66
C ALA A 196 16.50 5.02 4.84
N VAL A 197 15.84 4.74 3.75
CA VAL A 197 16.17 3.71 2.75
C VAL A 197 16.57 4.40 1.47
N GLY A 198 17.74 4.06 0.94
CA GLY A 198 18.25 4.63 -0.32
C GLY A 198 17.47 4.19 -1.55
N PRO A 199 17.61 4.94 -2.67
CA PRO A 199 16.97 4.54 -3.93
C PRO A 199 17.49 3.17 -4.41
N TYR A 200 16.56 2.36 -4.94
CA TYR A 200 16.83 1.03 -5.49
C TYR A 200 17.49 0.06 -4.48
N GLU A 201 17.31 0.31 -3.19
CA GLU A 201 17.76 -0.59 -2.13
C GLU A 201 16.67 -1.54 -1.68
N ILE A 202 17.07 -2.76 -1.29
CA ILE A 202 16.20 -3.75 -0.66
C ILE A 202 16.54 -3.80 0.82
N TRP A 203 15.53 -3.57 1.65
CA TRP A 203 15.62 -3.63 3.10
C TRP A 203 14.58 -4.59 3.67
N ALA A 204 14.91 -5.29 4.74
CA ALA A 204 13.97 -6.18 5.43
C ALA A 204 14.30 -6.36 6.91
N GLY A 205 13.33 -6.83 7.68
CA GLY A 205 13.45 -7.18 9.10
C GLY A 205 12.84 -6.16 10.06
N ALA A 206 12.91 -6.44 11.36
CA ALA A 206 12.41 -5.60 12.45
C ALA A 206 13.51 -5.43 13.52
N PRO A 207 14.20 -4.29 13.54
CA PRO A 207 14.14 -3.18 12.61
C PRO A 207 14.73 -3.52 11.25
N ALA A 208 14.20 -2.91 10.18
CA ALA A 208 14.68 -3.14 8.82
C ALA A 208 16.16 -2.79 8.65
N ARG A 209 16.87 -3.63 7.89
CA ARG A 209 18.29 -3.46 7.56
C ARG A 209 18.49 -3.62 6.06
N PHE A 210 19.52 -2.99 5.55
CA PHE A 210 19.96 -3.14 4.17
C PHE A 210 20.29 -4.59 3.85
N ILE A 211 19.76 -5.10 2.76
CA ILE A 211 20.04 -6.44 2.23
C ILE A 211 20.96 -6.35 1.02
N ARG A 212 20.53 -5.60 0.01
CA ARG A 212 21.29 -5.37 -1.23
C ARG A 212 20.69 -4.23 -2.04
N ARG A 213 21.42 -3.80 -3.08
CA ARG A 213 20.90 -2.87 -4.08
C ARG A 213 20.37 -3.63 -5.30
N LEU A 214 19.31 -3.12 -5.91
CA LEU A 214 18.86 -3.62 -7.21
C LEU A 214 19.90 -3.28 -8.28
N ALA A 215 20.17 -4.22 -9.17
CA ALA A 215 20.99 -3.92 -10.35
C ALA A 215 20.24 -2.91 -11.25
N PRO A 216 20.93 -1.96 -11.87
CA PRO A 216 20.33 -1.12 -12.89
C PRO A 216 19.72 -2.01 -13.98
N ARG A 217 18.48 -1.72 -14.36
CA ARG A 217 17.88 -2.40 -15.51
C ARG A 217 18.55 -1.83 -16.76
N GLU A 218 19.28 -2.65 -17.51
CA GLU A 218 19.71 -2.26 -18.87
C GLU A 218 18.45 -1.84 -19.65
N ALA A 219 18.51 -0.69 -20.29
CA ALA A 219 17.46 -0.28 -21.22
C ALA A 219 17.31 -1.38 -22.26
N PRO A 220 16.07 -1.82 -22.62
CA PRO A 220 15.92 -2.80 -23.68
C PRO A 220 16.65 -2.25 -24.91
N ALA A 221 17.59 -3.04 -25.40
CA ALA A 221 18.32 -2.71 -26.63
C ALA A 221 17.27 -2.31 -27.68
N GLY A 222 17.40 -1.10 -28.21
CA GLY A 222 16.40 -0.51 -29.09
C GLY A 222 16.00 -1.51 -30.15
N VAL A 223 14.71 -1.69 -30.35
CA VAL A 223 14.16 -2.33 -31.55
C VAL A 223 14.59 -1.42 -32.70
N GLY A 224 15.70 -1.84 -33.35
CA GLY A 224 16.27 -1.13 -34.48
C GLY A 224 15.19 -0.85 -35.49
N GLY A 225 15.03 0.40 -35.84
CA GLY A 225 14.19 0.83 -36.97
C GLY A 225 14.57 0.04 -38.20
N ALA A 226 13.66 -0.80 -38.67
CA ALA A 226 13.73 -1.36 -40.03
C ALA A 226 13.64 -0.19 -40.99
N GLY A 227 14.73 -0.01 -41.72
CA GLY A 227 14.91 1.08 -42.66
C GLY A 227 13.79 1.23 -43.67
N ALA A 228 13.41 2.48 -43.88
CA ALA A 228 12.80 2.91 -45.14
C ALA A 228 13.88 2.81 -46.20
N THR A 229 13.71 1.91 -47.15
CA THR A 229 14.37 1.97 -48.46
C THR A 229 13.33 2.31 -49.50
N THR A 230 13.55 3.47 -50.05
CA THR A 230 13.13 4.01 -51.36
C THR A 230 11.96 3.36 -52.05
#